data_f2d3719700f651a40cbf0e2c15444f11
#
_entry.id   f2d3719700f651a40cbf0e2c15444f11
#
_cell.length_a   1.000
_cell.length_b   1.000
_cell.length_c   1.000
_cell.angle_alpha   90.00
_cell.angle_beta   90.00
_cell.angle_gamma   90.00
#
_symmetry.space_group_name_H-M   'P 1'
#
loop_
_entity.id
_entity.type
_entity.pdbx_description
1 polymer ?
#
loop_
_entity_poly.entity_id
_entity_poly.type
_entity_poly.pdbx_seq_one_letter_code
_entity_poly.pdbx_strand_id
1 'polypeptide(L)'
;MKFSKTVLAFVFAVIAYSATAQTADDIVNNYVAAMGGAEKLTSLKTVKMEGSMSTQGIDVPLTMTKKHLTGMRLDLDIMGTANFQLATPAKGWVFMPIMQHTEPQEMDAEHLKSVQSQLDIQGALFNYKEKGYTLEIVGTEKVGDKDCHKLKIVRGGKEVLFFVDIASGLLLKTVSKVTALGNEMEVATTYTDYRKNADGYMFAYSTTNTQGVITFDKISTNLPVDDKLFTN
;
A
#
# COMPACT_ATOMS: atom_id res chain seq x y z
N MET A 1 63.68 30.63 -43.54
CA MET A 1 62.76 29.50 -43.35
C MET A 1 61.88 29.82 -42.13
N LYS A 2 60.58 30.13 -42.32
CA LYS A 2 59.65 30.49 -41.28
C LYS A 2 58.75 29.28 -41.01
N PHE A 3 58.87 28.69 -39.83
CA PHE A 3 57.96 27.64 -39.39
C PHE A 3 56.64 28.26 -38.79
N SER A 4 55.52 28.01 -39.48
CA SER A 4 54.18 28.38 -39.00
C SER A 4 53.77 27.36 -38.00
N LYS A 5 53.45 27.83 -36.78
CA LYS A 5 52.87 26.99 -35.73
C LYS A 5 51.35 27.08 -35.83
N THR A 6 50.73 26.06 -36.40
CA THR A 6 49.28 25.93 -36.42
C THR A 6 48.84 25.34 -35.07
N VAL A 7 48.21 26.16 -34.21
CA VAL A 7 47.59 25.72 -32.97
C VAL A 7 46.22 25.14 -33.30
N LEU A 8 46.09 23.83 -33.16
CA LEU A 8 44.82 23.11 -33.30
C LEU A 8 44.05 23.22 -31.95
N ALA A 9 43.06 24.13 -31.90
CA ALA A 9 42.19 24.28 -30.75
C ALA A 9 41.13 23.16 -30.80
N PHE A 10 41.27 22.17 -29.90
CA PHE A 10 40.24 21.14 -29.68
C PHE A 10 39.14 21.77 -28.78
N VAL A 11 38.02 22.13 -29.37
CA VAL A 11 36.82 22.55 -28.65
C VAL A 11 36.13 21.27 -28.14
N PHE A 12 36.33 20.94 -26.86
CA PHE A 12 35.54 19.93 -26.17
C PHE A 12 34.14 20.51 -25.91
N ALA A 13 33.17 20.16 -26.75
CA ALA A 13 31.77 20.42 -26.48
C ALA A 13 31.32 19.45 -25.36
N VAL A 14 31.33 19.91 -24.11
CA VAL A 14 30.72 19.22 -23.00
C VAL A 14 29.20 19.32 -23.18
N ILE A 15 28.59 18.29 -23.75
CA ILE A 15 27.15 18.13 -23.76
C ILE A 15 26.76 17.77 -22.31
N ALA A 16 26.37 18.78 -21.52
CA ALA A 16 25.75 18.59 -20.26
C ALA A 16 24.37 17.94 -20.51
N TYR A 17 24.30 16.63 -20.41
CA TYR A 17 23.03 15.95 -20.25
C TYR A 17 22.44 16.43 -18.92
N SER A 18 21.51 17.37 -18.98
CA SER A 18 20.64 17.68 -17.86
C SER A 18 19.76 16.45 -17.62
N ALA A 19 20.25 15.52 -16.80
CA ALA A 19 19.38 14.50 -16.22
C ALA A 19 18.33 15.27 -15.39
N THR A 20 17.15 15.46 -15.94
CA THR A 20 16.03 15.96 -15.17
C THR A 20 15.79 14.92 -14.07
N ALA A 21 16.16 15.29 -12.84
CA ALA A 21 15.86 14.45 -11.68
C ALA A 21 14.35 14.22 -11.66
N GLN A 22 13.94 12.96 -11.66
CA GLN A 22 12.54 12.58 -11.60
C GLN A 22 11.93 13.16 -10.32
N THR A 23 10.84 13.89 -10.46
CA THR A 23 10.16 14.49 -9.30
C THR A 23 9.29 13.45 -8.57
N ALA A 24 8.93 13.73 -7.33
CA ALA A 24 8.01 12.89 -6.57
C ALA A 24 6.65 12.76 -7.29
N ASP A 25 6.19 13.84 -7.92
CA ASP A 25 4.94 13.83 -8.71
C ASP A 25 5.05 12.92 -9.94
N ASP A 26 6.20 12.87 -10.62
CA ASP A 26 6.39 11.96 -11.76
C ASP A 26 6.31 10.49 -11.33
N ILE A 27 6.92 10.15 -10.18
CA ILE A 27 6.84 8.79 -9.63
C ILE A 27 5.40 8.44 -9.26
N VAL A 28 4.68 9.36 -8.62
CA VAL A 28 3.26 9.16 -8.28
C VAL A 28 2.40 9.03 -9.53
N ASN A 29 2.62 9.84 -10.57
CA ASN A 29 1.89 9.74 -11.83
C ASN A 29 2.12 8.38 -12.51
N ASN A 30 3.35 7.87 -12.50
CA ASN A 30 3.68 6.53 -13.01
C ASN A 30 2.97 5.44 -12.20
N TYR A 31 2.98 5.55 -10.88
CA TYR A 31 2.23 4.64 -10.01
C TYR A 31 0.72 4.68 -10.31
N VAL A 32 0.13 5.86 -10.40
CA VAL A 32 -1.30 6.03 -10.70
C VAL A 32 -1.64 5.41 -12.07
N ALA A 33 -0.80 5.62 -13.08
CA ALA A 33 -0.98 5.01 -14.40
C ALA A 33 -0.89 3.47 -14.31
N ALA A 34 0.07 2.92 -13.57
CA ALA A 34 0.23 1.48 -13.35
C ALA A 34 -0.98 0.85 -12.64
N MET A 35 -1.59 1.58 -11.71
CA MET A 35 -2.79 1.15 -10.98
C MET A 35 -4.09 1.26 -11.79
N GLY A 36 -4.02 1.71 -13.04
CA GLY A 36 -5.16 1.80 -13.96
C GLY A 36 -5.62 3.22 -14.28
N GLY A 37 -4.94 4.23 -13.77
CA GLY A 37 -5.21 5.64 -14.01
C GLY A 37 -6.09 6.31 -12.96
N ALA A 38 -6.03 7.64 -12.94
CA ALA A 38 -6.70 8.47 -11.94
C ALA A 38 -8.23 8.28 -11.94
N GLU A 39 -8.84 8.15 -13.13
CA GLU A 39 -10.28 7.95 -13.27
C GLU A 39 -10.74 6.65 -12.58
N LYS A 40 -10.02 5.54 -12.80
CA LYS A 40 -10.31 4.27 -12.13
C LYS A 40 -10.15 4.39 -10.62
N LEU A 41 -9.04 4.95 -10.15
CA LEU A 41 -8.83 5.11 -8.70
C LEU A 41 -9.93 5.98 -8.07
N THR A 42 -10.34 7.07 -8.71
CA THR A 42 -11.44 7.93 -8.24
C THR A 42 -12.79 7.20 -8.22
N SER A 43 -13.04 6.34 -9.20
CA SER A 43 -14.29 5.58 -9.30
C SER A 43 -14.36 4.38 -8.36
N LEU A 44 -13.27 4.01 -7.69
CA LEU A 44 -13.23 2.91 -6.74
C LEU A 44 -13.94 3.29 -5.44
N LYS A 45 -15.10 2.68 -5.17
CA LYS A 45 -15.94 2.97 -3.99
C LYS A 45 -15.96 1.82 -2.99
N THR A 46 -15.97 0.59 -3.47
CA THR A 46 -15.96 -0.61 -2.60
C THR A 46 -15.01 -1.65 -3.17
N VAL A 47 -14.42 -2.45 -2.29
CA VAL A 47 -13.59 -3.61 -2.63
C VAL A 47 -13.98 -4.76 -1.72
N LYS A 48 -14.26 -5.92 -2.30
CA LYS A 48 -14.37 -7.20 -1.60
C LYS A 48 -13.26 -8.11 -2.08
N MET A 49 -12.45 -8.62 -1.14
CA MET A 49 -11.33 -9.52 -1.38
C MET A 49 -11.62 -10.84 -0.67
N GLU A 50 -11.54 -11.96 -1.39
CA GLU A 50 -11.78 -13.30 -0.89
C GLU A 50 -10.50 -14.11 -1.12
N GLY A 51 -10.05 -14.85 -0.10
CA GLY A 51 -8.80 -15.62 -0.16
C GLY A 51 -8.45 -16.27 1.16
N SER A 52 -7.16 -16.43 1.42
CA SER A 52 -6.65 -17.03 2.65
C SER A 52 -5.42 -16.32 3.18
N MET A 53 -5.20 -16.45 4.48
CA MET A 53 -3.95 -16.08 5.15
C MET A 53 -3.23 -17.36 5.58
N SER A 54 -2.03 -17.57 5.06
CA SER A 54 -1.15 -18.66 5.49
C SER A 54 -0.22 -18.17 6.59
N THR A 55 -0.34 -18.76 7.77
CA THR A 55 0.49 -18.46 8.94
C THR A 55 0.85 -19.75 9.66
N GLN A 56 2.14 -19.94 9.95
CA GLN A 56 2.66 -21.14 10.64
C GLN A 56 2.18 -22.48 10.04
N GLY A 57 1.98 -22.52 8.71
CA GLY A 57 1.54 -23.73 7.99
C GLY A 57 0.03 -24.00 8.07
N ILE A 58 -0.75 -23.06 8.59
CA ILE A 58 -2.22 -23.11 8.64
C ILE A 58 -2.77 -22.08 7.65
N ASP A 59 -3.69 -22.52 6.79
CA ASP A 59 -4.42 -21.62 5.88
C ASP A 59 -5.76 -21.24 6.53
N VAL A 60 -5.94 -19.94 6.72
CA VAL A 60 -7.13 -19.35 7.32
C VAL A 60 -7.92 -18.65 6.22
N PRO A 61 -9.09 -19.14 5.83
CA PRO A 61 -9.97 -18.45 4.90
C PRO A 61 -10.32 -17.05 5.42
N LEU A 62 -10.32 -16.07 4.51
CA LEU A 62 -10.67 -14.71 4.85
C LEU A 62 -11.53 -14.04 3.78
N THR A 63 -12.36 -13.11 4.25
CA THR A 63 -13.04 -12.14 3.39
C THR A 63 -12.78 -10.75 3.95
N MET A 64 -12.27 -9.85 3.10
CA MET A 64 -12.07 -8.44 3.46
C MET A 64 -12.99 -7.57 2.62
N THR A 65 -13.89 -6.84 3.27
CA THR A 65 -14.79 -5.88 2.60
C THR A 65 -14.45 -4.47 3.04
N LYS A 66 -14.27 -3.57 2.08
CA LYS A 66 -13.96 -2.16 2.34
C LYS A 66 -14.89 -1.25 1.53
N LYS A 67 -15.34 -0.18 2.17
CA LYS A 67 -16.01 0.95 1.52
C LYS A 67 -15.20 2.21 1.77
N HIS A 68 -14.84 2.90 0.70
CA HIS A 68 -13.90 4.02 0.74
C HIS A 68 -14.26 5.04 1.82
N LEU A 69 -13.32 5.29 2.74
CA LEU A 69 -13.43 6.21 3.87
C LEU A 69 -14.64 6.00 4.80
N THR A 70 -15.40 4.91 4.61
CA THR A 70 -16.62 4.62 5.37
C THR A 70 -16.38 3.50 6.38
N GLY A 71 -15.81 2.39 5.93
CA GLY A 71 -15.57 1.25 6.82
C GLY A 71 -14.79 0.13 6.14
N MET A 72 -14.27 -0.73 6.99
CA MET A 72 -13.69 -2.02 6.60
C MET A 72 -14.13 -3.12 7.56
N ARG A 73 -14.24 -4.32 7.02
CA ARG A 73 -14.46 -5.54 7.78
C ARG A 73 -13.59 -6.65 7.23
N LEU A 74 -12.87 -7.31 8.10
CA LEU A 74 -12.12 -8.54 7.86
C LEU A 74 -12.81 -9.66 8.63
N ASP A 75 -13.30 -10.65 7.92
CA ASP A 75 -13.83 -11.88 8.47
C ASP A 75 -12.80 -13.00 8.27
N LEU A 76 -12.57 -13.81 9.30
CA LEU A 76 -11.62 -14.91 9.33
C LEU A 76 -12.33 -16.16 9.83
N ASP A 77 -12.18 -17.28 9.12
CA ASP A 77 -12.62 -18.59 9.60
C ASP A 77 -11.42 -19.36 10.17
N ILE A 78 -11.28 -19.37 11.48
CA ILE A 78 -10.19 -20.06 12.14
C ILE A 78 -10.72 -21.36 12.72
N MET A 79 -10.40 -22.49 12.09
CA MET A 79 -10.81 -23.86 12.50
C MET A 79 -12.33 -23.99 12.66
N GLY A 80 -13.11 -23.40 11.73
CA GLY A 80 -14.57 -23.39 11.79
C GLY A 80 -15.17 -22.35 12.76
N THR A 81 -14.33 -21.51 13.37
CA THR A 81 -14.77 -20.44 14.27
C THR A 81 -14.71 -19.12 13.53
N ALA A 82 -15.84 -18.42 13.43
CA ALA A 82 -15.93 -17.11 12.83
C ALA A 82 -15.32 -16.04 13.74
N ASN A 83 -14.35 -15.31 13.21
CA ASN A 83 -13.70 -14.18 13.86
C ASN A 83 -13.81 -12.97 12.96
N PHE A 84 -13.87 -11.77 13.52
CA PHE A 84 -13.86 -10.58 12.70
C PHE A 84 -13.11 -9.41 13.33
N GLN A 85 -12.67 -8.52 12.45
CA GLN A 85 -12.20 -7.19 12.80
C GLN A 85 -12.93 -6.20 11.89
N LEU A 86 -13.47 -5.13 12.47
CA LEU A 86 -14.10 -4.06 11.70
C LEU A 86 -13.68 -2.70 12.22
N ALA A 87 -13.65 -1.72 11.34
CA ALA A 87 -13.35 -0.34 11.69
C ALA A 87 -14.09 0.65 10.79
N THR A 88 -14.46 1.76 11.41
CA THR A 88 -14.96 2.98 10.77
C THR A 88 -14.03 4.15 11.10
N PRO A 89 -14.26 5.35 10.57
CA PRO A 89 -13.50 6.53 10.99
C PRO A 89 -13.63 6.88 12.49
N ALA A 90 -14.68 6.42 13.16
CA ALA A 90 -14.95 6.75 14.56
C ALA A 90 -14.58 5.64 15.54
N LYS A 91 -14.82 4.38 15.18
CA LYS A 91 -14.72 3.23 16.08
C LYS A 91 -14.26 1.98 15.35
N GLY A 92 -13.72 1.04 16.12
CA GLY A 92 -13.39 -0.29 15.61
C GLY A 92 -13.66 -1.37 16.66
N TRP A 93 -13.90 -2.59 16.22
CA TRP A 93 -14.16 -3.76 17.05
C TRP A 93 -13.39 -4.97 16.55
N VAL A 94 -13.01 -5.80 17.50
CA VAL A 94 -12.41 -7.11 17.26
C VAL A 94 -13.24 -8.15 18.00
N PHE A 95 -13.63 -9.20 17.29
CA PHE A 95 -14.27 -10.37 17.87
C PHE A 95 -13.49 -11.62 17.47
N MET A 96 -12.84 -12.23 18.45
CA MET A 96 -11.95 -13.38 18.28
C MET A 96 -12.33 -14.47 19.29
N PRO A 97 -13.42 -15.24 19.06
CA PRO A 97 -13.80 -16.33 19.96
C PRO A 97 -12.68 -17.36 20.15
N ILE A 98 -11.83 -17.57 19.15
CA ILE A 98 -10.64 -18.40 19.28
C ILE A 98 -9.68 -17.91 20.38
N MET A 99 -9.75 -16.64 20.75
CA MET A 99 -9.01 -16.02 21.84
C MET A 99 -9.90 -15.82 23.09
N GLN A 100 -11.01 -16.57 23.19
CA GLN A 100 -11.98 -16.55 24.30
C GLN A 100 -12.79 -15.24 24.41
N HIS A 101 -12.90 -14.45 23.33
CA HIS A 101 -13.85 -13.34 23.34
C HIS A 101 -15.28 -13.88 23.33
N THR A 102 -16.08 -13.50 24.31
CA THR A 102 -17.52 -13.82 24.40
C THR A 102 -18.39 -12.77 23.72
N GLU A 103 -17.84 -11.57 23.51
CA GLU A 103 -18.47 -10.44 22.84
C GLU A 103 -17.42 -9.61 22.08
N PRO A 104 -17.83 -8.79 21.09
CA PRO A 104 -16.91 -7.89 20.41
C PRO A 104 -16.25 -6.90 21.36
N GLN A 105 -14.94 -6.75 21.26
CA GLN A 105 -14.12 -5.82 22.04
C GLN A 105 -13.87 -4.55 21.22
N GLU A 106 -14.11 -3.38 21.80
CA GLU A 106 -13.78 -2.10 21.16
C GLU A 106 -12.24 -1.95 21.08
N MET A 107 -11.74 -1.52 19.93
CA MET A 107 -10.30 -1.27 19.75
C MET A 107 -9.87 -0.07 20.59
N ASP A 108 -8.69 -0.14 21.19
CA ASP A 108 -8.04 1.04 21.72
C ASP A 108 -7.68 2.06 20.59
N ALA A 109 -7.37 3.27 20.99
CA ALA A 109 -7.13 4.37 20.04
C ALA A 109 -5.92 4.13 19.11
N GLU A 110 -4.90 3.42 19.58
CA GLU A 110 -3.69 3.13 18.80
C GLU A 110 -3.98 2.05 17.75
N HIS A 111 -4.63 0.98 18.13
CA HIS A 111 -5.07 -0.08 17.23
C HIS A 111 -6.03 0.47 16.17
N LEU A 112 -7.07 1.21 16.60
CA LEU A 112 -8.00 1.87 15.69
C LEU A 112 -7.28 2.75 14.66
N LYS A 113 -6.35 3.61 15.10
CA LYS A 113 -5.58 4.49 14.21
C LYS A 113 -4.75 3.72 13.19
N SER A 114 -4.22 2.56 13.55
CA SER A 114 -3.47 1.70 12.62
C SER A 114 -4.36 1.13 11.52
N VAL A 115 -5.55 0.67 11.89
CA VAL A 115 -6.52 0.08 10.96
C VAL A 115 -7.19 1.14 10.07
N GLN A 116 -7.50 2.32 10.63
CA GLN A 116 -8.09 3.44 9.88
C GLN A 116 -7.30 3.84 8.64
N SER A 117 -5.98 3.65 8.68
CA SER A 117 -5.13 3.92 7.51
C SER A 117 -5.49 3.08 6.28
N GLN A 118 -6.23 1.98 6.46
CA GLN A 118 -6.68 1.06 5.40
C GLN A 118 -8.06 1.43 4.83
N LEU A 119 -8.75 2.43 5.39
CA LEU A 119 -10.05 2.90 4.89
C LEU A 119 -9.92 3.66 3.56
N ASP A 120 -8.74 4.20 3.27
CA ASP A 120 -8.43 4.79 1.98
C ASP A 120 -8.06 3.69 0.98
N ILE A 121 -9.07 3.16 0.29
CA ILE A 121 -8.88 2.08 -0.69
C ILE A 121 -8.26 2.54 -2.01
N GLN A 122 -8.13 3.85 -2.22
CA GLN A 122 -7.48 4.44 -3.40
C GLN A 122 -5.95 4.52 -3.23
N GLY A 123 -5.46 4.28 -2.00
CA GLY A 123 -4.04 4.24 -1.68
C GLY A 123 -3.44 5.61 -1.34
N ALA A 124 -2.40 5.59 -0.49
CA ALA A 124 -1.81 6.81 0.08
C ALA A 124 -1.09 7.70 -0.94
N LEU A 125 -0.60 7.12 -2.06
CA LEU A 125 0.09 7.88 -3.10
C LEU A 125 -0.87 8.69 -3.99
N PHE A 126 -2.05 8.14 -4.28
CA PHE A 126 -3.03 8.85 -5.10
C PHE A 126 -3.58 10.07 -4.36
N ASN A 127 -3.54 11.24 -5.00
CA ASN A 127 -3.97 12.52 -4.45
C ASN A 127 -3.35 12.84 -3.07
N TYR A 128 -2.08 12.47 -2.86
CA TYR A 128 -1.42 12.60 -1.57
C TYR A 128 -1.41 14.04 -1.03
N LYS A 129 -1.27 15.06 -1.91
CA LYS A 129 -1.31 16.47 -1.54
C LYS A 129 -2.67 16.91 -1.01
N GLU A 130 -3.76 16.49 -1.69
CA GLU A 130 -5.13 16.77 -1.30
C GLU A 130 -5.50 16.11 0.03
N LYS A 131 -4.88 14.96 0.32
CA LYS A 131 -5.00 14.25 1.60
C LYS A 131 -4.16 14.87 2.72
N GLY A 132 -3.41 15.95 2.43
CA GLY A 132 -2.54 16.62 3.39
C GLY A 132 -1.29 15.80 3.75
N TYR A 133 -0.86 14.89 2.88
CA TYR A 133 0.36 14.11 3.08
C TYR A 133 1.57 14.82 2.45
N THR A 134 2.73 14.68 3.08
CA THR A 134 3.99 15.10 2.47
C THR A 134 4.70 13.89 1.90
N LEU A 135 5.39 14.07 0.78
CA LEU A 135 6.12 13.05 0.08
C LEU A 135 7.54 13.54 -0.22
N GLU A 136 8.53 12.72 0.08
CA GLU A 136 9.94 12.98 -0.17
C GLU A 136 10.57 11.77 -0.86
N ILE A 137 11.40 11.99 -1.90
CA ILE A 137 12.26 10.95 -2.47
C ILE A 137 13.49 10.82 -1.58
N VAL A 138 13.65 9.67 -0.90
CA VAL A 138 14.78 9.42 0.00
C VAL A 138 15.85 8.54 -0.62
N GLY A 139 15.71 8.18 -1.90
CA GLY A 139 16.71 7.45 -2.66
C GLY A 139 16.12 6.34 -3.53
N THR A 140 16.98 5.38 -3.86
CA THR A 140 16.64 4.14 -4.56
C THR A 140 17.13 2.94 -3.74
N GLU A 141 16.38 1.84 -3.76
CA GLU A 141 16.75 0.61 -3.05
C GLU A 141 16.19 -0.59 -3.81
N LYS A 142 16.88 -1.73 -3.73
CA LYS A 142 16.37 -2.97 -4.34
C LYS A 142 15.33 -3.64 -3.44
N VAL A 143 14.25 -4.13 -4.07
CA VAL A 143 13.29 -5.06 -3.47
C VAL A 143 13.33 -6.35 -4.30
N GLY A 144 13.98 -7.37 -3.77
CA GLY A 144 14.37 -8.53 -4.57
C GLY A 144 15.37 -8.13 -5.66
N ASP A 145 15.04 -8.44 -6.90
CA ASP A 145 15.82 -8.11 -8.10
C ASP A 145 15.46 -6.76 -8.74
N LYS A 146 14.44 -6.07 -8.21
CA LYS A 146 13.88 -4.84 -8.80
C LYS A 146 14.42 -3.59 -8.15
N ASP A 147 14.81 -2.62 -8.97
CA ASP A 147 15.21 -1.28 -8.52
C ASP A 147 13.96 -0.44 -8.24
N CYS A 148 13.85 0.12 -7.04
CA CYS A 148 12.70 0.88 -6.60
C CYS A 148 13.07 2.30 -6.19
N HIS A 149 12.21 3.26 -6.51
CA HIS A 149 12.21 4.54 -5.84
C HIS A 149 11.80 4.34 -4.38
N LYS A 150 12.58 4.85 -3.46
CA LYS A 150 12.27 4.87 -2.04
C LYS A 150 11.68 6.22 -1.69
N LEU A 151 10.39 6.21 -1.34
CA LEU A 151 9.63 7.40 -1.01
C LEU A 151 9.30 7.38 0.48
N LYS A 152 9.41 8.53 1.14
CA LYS A 152 8.94 8.73 2.51
C LYS A 152 7.66 9.53 2.49
N ILE A 153 6.58 8.97 2.99
CA ILE A 153 5.29 9.64 3.17
C ILE A 153 5.08 9.94 4.64
N VAL A 154 4.72 11.16 4.95
CA VAL A 154 4.27 11.54 6.30
C VAL A 154 2.77 11.80 6.27
N ARG A 155 2.03 11.05 7.09
CA ARG A 155 0.58 11.17 7.25
C ARG A 155 0.20 11.10 8.73
N GLY A 156 -0.53 12.10 9.21
CA GLY A 156 -0.95 12.15 10.62
C GLY A 156 0.22 12.04 11.60
N GLY A 157 1.39 12.60 11.26
CA GLY A 157 2.61 12.57 12.07
C GLY A 157 3.35 11.22 12.04
N LYS A 158 2.90 10.23 11.26
CA LYS A 158 3.59 8.93 11.09
C LYS A 158 4.30 8.87 9.75
N GLU A 159 5.53 8.38 9.75
CA GLU A 159 6.32 8.14 8.55
C GLU A 159 6.10 6.71 8.05
N VAL A 160 5.95 6.57 6.73
CA VAL A 160 5.90 5.28 6.05
C VAL A 160 6.79 5.35 4.82
N LEU A 161 7.63 4.34 4.63
CA LEU A 161 8.45 4.20 3.42
C LEU A 161 7.68 3.37 2.39
N PHE A 162 7.68 3.86 1.15
CA PHE A 162 7.09 3.21 -0.01
C PHE A 162 8.19 2.91 -1.03
N PHE A 163 8.19 1.69 -1.56
CA PHE A 163 9.14 1.24 -2.55
C PHE A 163 8.39 0.96 -3.84
N VAL A 164 8.54 1.88 -4.78
CA VAL A 164 7.84 1.85 -6.09
C VAL A 164 8.84 1.39 -7.15
N ASP A 165 8.54 0.29 -7.82
CA ASP A 165 9.36 -0.27 -8.89
C ASP A 165 9.54 0.75 -10.02
N ILE A 166 10.79 1.03 -10.37
CA ILE A 166 11.14 2.01 -11.39
C ILE A 166 10.59 1.60 -12.78
N ALA A 167 10.60 0.32 -13.08
CA ALA A 167 10.22 -0.19 -14.39
C ALA A 167 8.70 -0.26 -14.58
N SER A 168 7.97 -0.71 -13.58
CA SER A 168 6.51 -0.94 -13.69
C SER A 168 5.65 0.15 -13.05
N GLY A 169 6.21 0.99 -12.18
CA GLY A 169 5.45 1.94 -11.37
C GLY A 169 4.64 1.30 -10.23
N LEU A 170 4.73 0.00 -10.01
CA LEU A 170 3.96 -0.70 -8.98
C LEU A 170 4.63 -0.58 -7.60
N LEU A 171 3.82 -0.53 -6.55
CA LEU A 171 4.28 -0.55 -5.17
C LEU A 171 4.69 -1.98 -4.79
N LEU A 172 5.97 -2.22 -4.46
CA LEU A 172 6.44 -3.56 -4.12
C LEU A 172 6.59 -3.79 -2.61
N LYS A 173 6.82 -2.72 -1.83
CA LYS A 173 7.04 -2.84 -0.39
C LYS A 173 6.63 -1.56 0.31
N THR A 174 6.11 -1.70 1.51
CA THR A 174 6.00 -0.59 2.49
C THR A 174 6.73 -0.98 3.76
N VAL A 175 7.29 0.03 4.44
CA VAL A 175 7.86 -0.14 5.79
C VAL A 175 7.30 0.96 6.67
N SER A 176 6.70 0.58 7.78
CA SER A 176 6.16 1.50 8.78
C SER A 176 6.70 1.14 10.16
N LYS A 177 6.77 2.13 11.04
CA LYS A 177 7.06 1.91 12.45
C LYS A 177 5.76 1.79 13.22
N VAL A 178 5.66 0.77 14.04
CA VAL A 178 4.55 0.54 14.96
C VAL A 178 5.09 0.42 16.37
N THR A 179 4.35 0.90 17.36
CA THR A 179 4.69 0.69 18.76
C THR A 179 3.90 -0.53 19.25
N ALA A 180 4.61 -1.55 19.71
CA ALA A 180 4.01 -2.72 20.32
C ALA A 180 4.67 -3.00 21.67
N LEU A 181 3.87 -3.14 22.73
CA LEU A 181 4.33 -3.36 24.10
C LEU A 181 5.38 -2.31 24.55
N GLY A 182 5.24 -1.05 24.12
CA GLY A 182 6.15 0.05 24.44
C GLY A 182 7.45 0.09 23.63
N ASN A 183 7.64 -0.84 22.68
CA ASN A 183 8.80 -0.87 21.80
C ASN A 183 8.43 -0.47 20.37
N GLU A 184 9.26 0.35 19.74
CA GLU A 184 9.11 0.69 18.33
C GLU A 184 9.66 -0.48 17.48
N MET A 185 8.83 -0.96 16.55
CA MET A 185 9.16 -2.06 15.64
C MET A 185 8.90 -1.63 14.20
N GLU A 186 9.77 -2.05 13.29
CA GLU A 186 9.51 -1.90 11.85
C GLU A 186 8.66 -3.06 11.34
N VAL A 187 7.56 -2.72 10.67
CA VAL A 187 6.71 -3.68 9.96
C VAL A 187 6.85 -3.44 8.47
N ALA A 188 7.42 -4.42 7.79
CA ALA A 188 7.49 -4.45 6.35
C ALA A 188 6.34 -5.27 5.79
N THR A 189 5.70 -4.75 4.72
CA THR A 189 4.73 -5.50 3.92
C THR A 189 5.19 -5.49 2.48
N THR A 190 5.30 -6.66 1.86
CA THR A 190 5.59 -6.81 0.42
C THR A 190 4.32 -7.11 -0.35
N TYR A 191 4.26 -6.64 -1.59
CA TYR A 191 3.12 -6.75 -2.50
C TYR A 191 3.60 -7.43 -3.77
N THR A 192 2.96 -8.54 -4.13
CA THR A 192 3.32 -9.35 -5.30
C THR A 192 2.08 -9.79 -6.06
N ASP A 193 2.29 -10.49 -7.18
CA ASP A 193 1.21 -11.04 -8.00
C ASP A 193 0.19 -9.96 -8.41
N TYR A 194 0.69 -8.89 -9.00
CA TYR A 194 -0.16 -7.82 -9.52
C TYR A 194 -0.95 -8.26 -10.74
N ARG A 195 -2.26 -8.21 -10.64
CA ARG A 195 -3.19 -8.59 -11.72
C ARG A 195 -4.35 -7.60 -11.81
N LYS A 196 -4.94 -7.48 -12.99
CA LYS A 196 -6.23 -6.81 -13.14
C LYS A 196 -7.34 -7.74 -12.72
N ASN A 197 -8.28 -7.23 -11.91
CA ASN A 197 -9.53 -7.95 -11.64
C ASN A 197 -10.47 -7.88 -12.86
N ALA A 198 -11.65 -8.50 -12.77
CA ALA A 198 -12.64 -8.54 -13.84
C ALA A 198 -13.08 -7.14 -14.33
N ASP A 199 -13.07 -6.14 -13.44
CA ASP A 199 -13.46 -4.76 -13.73
C ASP A 199 -12.27 -3.92 -14.25
N GLY A 200 -11.07 -4.53 -14.36
CA GLY A 200 -9.86 -3.92 -14.90
C GLY A 200 -9.11 -3.02 -13.91
N TYR A 201 -9.36 -3.13 -12.61
CA TYR A 201 -8.57 -2.50 -11.57
C TYR A 201 -7.33 -3.34 -11.26
N MET A 202 -6.18 -2.70 -11.08
CA MET A 202 -4.93 -3.36 -10.70
C MET A 202 -4.88 -3.57 -9.19
N PHE A 203 -4.58 -4.80 -8.75
CA PHE A 203 -4.37 -5.15 -7.34
C PHE A 203 -3.21 -6.11 -7.19
N ALA A 204 -2.52 -6.05 -6.04
CA ALA A 204 -1.65 -7.12 -5.58
C ALA A 204 -2.54 -8.27 -5.04
N TYR A 205 -2.40 -9.45 -5.61
CA TYR A 205 -3.14 -10.64 -5.17
C TYR A 205 -2.41 -11.40 -4.07
N SER A 206 -1.17 -11.04 -3.78
CA SER A 206 -0.43 -11.57 -2.63
C SER A 206 0.25 -10.46 -1.85
N THR A 207 0.15 -10.54 -0.52
CA THR A 207 0.87 -9.66 0.40
C THR A 207 1.54 -10.49 1.48
N THR A 208 2.77 -10.13 1.84
CA THR A 208 3.53 -10.83 2.87
C THR A 208 4.01 -9.84 3.93
N ASN A 209 3.81 -10.17 5.19
CA ASN A 209 4.35 -9.45 6.33
C ASN A 209 4.77 -10.42 7.45
N THR A 210 5.09 -9.91 8.63
CA THR A 210 5.52 -10.73 9.79
C THR A 210 4.42 -11.66 10.32
N GLN A 211 3.16 -11.43 9.99
CA GLN A 211 2.04 -12.27 10.42
C GLN A 211 1.79 -13.46 9.47
N GLY A 212 2.27 -13.38 8.24
CA GLY A 212 2.10 -14.44 7.25
C GLY A 212 1.94 -13.91 5.83
N VAL A 213 1.47 -14.77 4.98
CA VAL A 213 1.17 -14.49 3.57
C VAL A 213 -0.34 -14.48 3.39
N ILE A 214 -0.87 -13.39 2.84
CA ILE A 214 -2.27 -13.30 2.41
C ILE A 214 -2.29 -13.44 0.90
N THR A 215 -3.11 -14.37 0.40
CA THR A 215 -3.35 -14.58 -1.03
C THR A 215 -4.83 -14.42 -1.31
N PHE A 216 -5.16 -13.61 -2.32
CA PHE A 216 -6.54 -13.39 -2.74
C PHE A 216 -6.81 -14.21 -4.01
N ASP A 217 -7.90 -14.97 -3.99
CA ASP A 217 -8.40 -15.72 -5.14
C ASP A 217 -9.28 -14.83 -6.02
N LYS A 218 -10.05 -13.96 -5.36
CA LYS A 218 -11.00 -13.07 -6.02
C LYS A 218 -11.02 -11.68 -5.40
N ILE A 219 -10.97 -10.67 -6.27
CA ILE A 219 -11.14 -9.25 -5.88
C ILE A 219 -12.26 -8.67 -6.75
N SER A 220 -13.34 -8.25 -6.10
CA SER A 220 -14.51 -7.60 -6.73
C SER A 220 -14.56 -6.14 -6.32
N THR A 221 -14.93 -5.27 -7.26
CA THR A 221 -14.97 -3.82 -7.05
C THR A 221 -16.36 -3.25 -7.29
N ASN A 222 -16.65 -2.15 -6.61
CA ASN A 222 -17.87 -1.36 -6.77
C ASN A 222 -19.18 -2.15 -6.59
N LEU A 223 -19.14 -3.26 -5.84
CA LEU A 223 -20.34 -3.96 -5.42
C LEU A 223 -21.11 -3.13 -4.38
N PRO A 224 -22.45 -3.20 -4.38
CA PRO A 224 -23.25 -2.62 -3.29
C PRO A 224 -22.83 -3.22 -1.95
N VAL A 225 -22.55 -2.37 -0.96
CA VAL A 225 -22.21 -2.76 0.41
C VAL A 225 -23.09 -1.99 1.38
N ASP A 226 -23.86 -2.71 2.21
CA ASP A 226 -24.65 -2.12 3.29
C ASP A 226 -23.74 -1.63 4.40
N ASP A 227 -23.91 -0.40 4.85
CA ASP A 227 -23.12 0.20 5.92
C ASP A 227 -23.29 -0.52 7.27
N LYS A 228 -24.38 -1.27 7.45
CA LYS A 228 -24.57 -2.15 8.60
C LYS A 228 -23.48 -3.21 8.75
N LEU A 229 -22.79 -3.55 7.66
CA LEU A 229 -21.63 -4.46 7.70
C LEU A 229 -20.51 -3.94 8.61
N PHE A 230 -20.42 -2.62 8.79
CA PHE A 230 -19.40 -1.94 9.59
C PHE A 230 -19.89 -1.51 10.96
N THR A 231 -21.01 -2.03 11.38
CA THR A 231 -21.55 -1.81 12.74
C THR A 231 -21.45 -3.10 13.57
N ASN A 232 -21.32 -2.91 14.89
CA ASN A 232 -21.38 -3.99 15.88
C ASN A 232 -22.73 -3.93 16.59
#